data_8dcc988f850d1ac3630dc1b4478515f4
#
_entry.id   8dcc988f850d1ac3630dc1b4478515f4
#
_cell.length_a   1.000
_cell.length_b   1.000
_cell.length_c   1.000
_cell.angle_alpha   90.00
_cell.angle_beta   90.00
_cell.angle_gamma   90.00
#
_symmetry.space_group_name_H-M   'P 1'
#
loop_
_entity.id
_entity.type
_entity.pdbx_description
1 polymer ?
#
loop_
_entity_poly.entity_id
_entity_poly.type
_entity_poly.pdbx_seq_one_letter_code
_entity_poly.pdbx_strand_id
1 'polypeptide(L)'
;NQMFAKAVFRMGIPVSPKNIFPSNIQGLPTWFEIRINKNGYLGSKGSVDLSVAMNPQSYNQDVEELNSGGYLLYDSSWKRNFYRDDINVIEIPLTSLCVESFTNAKQRALFKNIAYVGALSVLLDMEYEIFEELVSEQFASKKNLIEPNLKALNIGRDYVLNNLPYPIGLTLERMDKN
;
A
#
# COMPACT_ATOMS: atom_id res chain seq x y z
N ASN A 1 -4.72 -1.85 -4.35
CA ASN A 1 -5.30 -0.67 -3.68
C ASN A 1 -6.70 -0.98 -3.13
N GLN A 2 -7.58 -1.63 -3.92
CA GLN A 2 -8.92 -2.00 -3.43
C GLN A 2 -8.87 -3.01 -2.26
N MET A 3 -7.91 -3.93 -2.26
CA MET A 3 -7.74 -4.89 -1.16
C MET A 3 -7.48 -4.17 0.17
N PHE A 4 -6.61 -3.17 0.18
CA PHE A 4 -6.32 -2.37 1.36
C PHE A 4 -7.59 -1.64 1.87
N ALA A 5 -8.33 -0.97 0.98
CA ALA A 5 -9.58 -0.30 1.36
C ALA A 5 -10.64 -1.28 1.92
N LYS A 6 -10.75 -2.47 1.33
CA LYS A 6 -11.63 -3.53 1.85
C LYS A 6 -11.19 -4.03 3.22
N ALA A 7 -9.89 -4.16 3.47
CA ALA A 7 -9.37 -4.55 4.78
C ALA A 7 -9.73 -3.50 5.84
N VAL A 8 -9.51 -2.23 5.56
CA VAL A 8 -9.90 -1.13 6.45
C VAL A 8 -11.41 -1.17 6.75
N PHE A 9 -12.23 -1.38 5.72
CA PHE A 9 -13.69 -1.51 5.88
C PHE A 9 -14.08 -2.68 6.79
N ARG A 10 -13.41 -3.84 6.65
CA ARG A 10 -13.65 -5.02 7.51
C ARG A 10 -13.23 -4.83 8.96
N MET A 11 -12.37 -3.87 9.22
CA MET A 11 -12.02 -3.45 10.59
C MET A 11 -13.06 -2.48 11.17
N GLY A 12 -14.18 -2.25 10.49
CA GLY A 12 -15.23 -1.33 10.93
C GLY A 12 -14.82 0.15 10.85
N ILE A 13 -13.75 0.46 10.13
CA ILE A 13 -13.23 1.83 10.02
C ILE A 13 -13.86 2.50 8.79
N PRO A 14 -14.47 3.69 8.94
CA PRO A 14 -15.00 4.43 7.79
C PRO A 14 -13.90 4.75 6.77
N VAL A 15 -14.12 4.33 5.53
CA VAL A 15 -13.14 4.43 4.43
C VAL A 15 -13.81 4.85 3.14
N SER A 16 -13.16 5.77 2.41
CA SER A 16 -13.62 6.22 1.09
C SER A 16 -12.48 6.12 0.08
N PRO A 17 -12.50 5.11 -0.80
CA PRO A 17 -11.56 5.00 -1.90
C PRO A 17 -12.00 5.84 -3.09
N LYS A 18 -11.05 6.50 -3.77
CA LYS A 18 -11.30 7.32 -4.94
C LYS A 18 -10.16 7.20 -5.95
N ASN A 19 -10.51 6.99 -7.23
CA ASN A 19 -9.56 7.14 -8.33
C ASN A 19 -9.43 8.61 -8.71
N ILE A 20 -8.21 9.10 -8.83
CA ILE A 20 -7.90 10.44 -9.28
C ILE A 20 -7.24 10.35 -10.64
N PHE A 21 -7.88 10.95 -11.63
CA PHE A 21 -7.40 11.05 -13.00
C PHE A 21 -7.07 12.53 -13.28
N PRO A 22 -5.80 12.92 -13.40
CA PRO A 22 -5.42 14.33 -13.56
C PRO A 22 -5.84 14.92 -14.92
N SER A 23 -6.05 14.05 -15.92
CA SER A 23 -6.55 14.45 -17.24
C SER A 23 -7.16 13.25 -17.98
N ASN A 24 -7.95 13.55 -19.05
CA ASN A 24 -8.47 12.53 -19.96
C ASN A 24 -7.44 12.04 -20.98
N ILE A 25 -6.17 12.40 -20.85
CA ILE A 25 -5.09 12.01 -21.76
C ILE A 25 -4.56 10.64 -21.31
N GLN A 26 -4.56 9.68 -22.22
CA GLN A 26 -4.01 8.35 -21.96
C GLN A 26 -2.50 8.42 -21.66
N GLY A 27 -2.06 7.62 -20.68
CA GLY A 27 -0.64 7.47 -20.35
C GLY A 27 -0.13 8.38 -19.22
N LEU A 28 -0.97 9.25 -18.67
CA LEU A 28 -0.60 10.00 -17.47
C LEU A 28 -0.75 9.17 -16.18
N PRO A 29 0.04 9.45 -15.16
CA PRO A 29 -0.10 8.81 -13.85
C PRO A 29 -1.52 8.99 -13.30
N THR A 30 -2.02 7.96 -12.65
CA THR A 30 -3.29 7.99 -11.92
C THR A 30 -3.04 7.63 -10.46
N TRP A 31 -3.78 8.25 -9.56
CA TRP A 31 -3.68 8.00 -8.14
C TRP A 31 -4.92 7.29 -7.62
N PHE A 32 -4.72 6.51 -6.58
CA PHE A 32 -5.79 5.90 -5.81
C PHE A 32 -5.71 6.45 -4.38
N GLU A 33 -6.54 7.44 -4.11
CA GLU A 33 -6.65 8.06 -2.78
C GLU A 33 -7.57 7.21 -1.89
N ILE A 34 -7.15 6.99 -0.66
CA ILE A 34 -7.97 6.33 0.35
C ILE A 34 -8.09 7.27 1.54
N ARG A 35 -9.28 7.79 1.76
CA ARG A 35 -9.61 8.57 2.94
C ARG A 35 -10.07 7.65 4.06
N ILE A 36 -9.37 7.69 5.18
CA ILE A 36 -9.70 6.93 6.38
C ILE A 36 -9.94 7.92 7.51
N ASN A 37 -11.08 7.81 8.20
CA ASN A 37 -11.40 8.74 9.28
C ASN A 37 -12.40 8.12 10.24
N LYS A 38 -12.05 8.06 11.54
CA LYS A 38 -12.90 7.48 12.59
C LYS A 38 -14.29 8.14 12.73
N ASN A 39 -14.43 9.39 12.31
CA ASN A 39 -15.68 10.12 12.37
C ASN A 39 -16.51 10.03 11.08
N GLY A 40 -16.06 9.25 10.10
CA GLY A 40 -16.78 9.04 8.84
C GLY A 40 -16.72 10.22 7.85
N TYR A 41 -15.78 11.17 8.02
CA TYR A 41 -15.59 12.23 7.04
C TYR A 41 -14.95 11.68 5.77
N LEU A 42 -15.63 11.83 4.63
CA LEU A 42 -15.24 11.22 3.34
C LEU A 42 -14.56 12.22 2.38
N GLY A 43 -14.55 13.51 2.71
CA GLY A 43 -13.93 14.55 1.87
C GLY A 43 -12.40 14.47 1.86
N SER A 44 -11.78 14.81 0.73
CA SER A 44 -10.32 14.96 0.65
C SER A 44 -9.85 16.13 1.52
N LYS A 45 -8.68 15.96 2.17
CA LYS A 45 -8.04 17.00 2.97
C LYS A 45 -7.16 17.95 2.14
N GLY A 46 -6.89 17.61 0.89
CA GLY A 46 -5.93 18.32 0.04
C GLY A 46 -4.46 18.03 0.37
N SER A 47 -4.20 17.11 1.31
CA SER A 47 -2.85 16.67 1.68
C SER A 47 -2.87 15.20 2.12
N VAL A 48 -1.71 14.55 2.08
CA VAL A 48 -1.54 13.10 2.25
C VAL A 48 -0.68 12.82 3.47
N ASP A 49 -1.12 11.88 4.32
CA ASP A 49 -0.36 11.46 5.52
C ASP A 49 0.60 10.31 5.22
N LEU A 50 0.23 9.44 4.24
CA LEU A 50 1.07 8.35 3.76
C LEU A 50 0.89 8.20 2.24
N SER A 51 1.99 8.23 1.49
CA SER A 51 2.02 7.96 0.05
C SER A 51 2.79 6.68 -0.25
N VAL A 52 2.24 5.87 -1.17
CA VAL A 52 2.91 4.69 -1.73
C VAL A 52 3.30 5.00 -3.17
N ALA A 53 4.54 5.45 -3.35
CA ALA A 53 5.09 5.87 -4.63
C ALA A 53 5.61 4.66 -5.42
N MET A 54 4.81 4.15 -6.35
CA MET A 54 5.14 2.99 -7.17
C MET A 54 5.56 3.35 -8.59
N ASN A 55 5.22 4.55 -9.06
CA ASN A 55 5.55 5.02 -10.39
C ASN A 55 6.62 6.13 -10.33
N PRO A 56 7.83 5.91 -10.89
CA PRO A 56 8.88 6.92 -10.89
C PRO A 56 8.49 8.26 -11.53
N GLN A 57 7.51 8.27 -12.44
CA GLN A 57 7.04 9.49 -13.11
C GLN A 57 6.27 10.42 -12.17
N SER A 58 5.64 9.88 -11.12
CA SER A 58 4.85 10.65 -10.16
C SER A 58 5.58 10.98 -8.86
N TYR A 59 6.82 10.51 -8.65
CA TYR A 59 7.53 10.64 -7.37
C TYR A 59 7.60 12.07 -6.85
N ASN A 60 7.85 13.06 -7.71
CA ASN A 60 7.91 14.45 -7.27
C ASN A 60 6.57 14.93 -6.71
N GLN A 61 5.47 14.62 -7.42
CA GLN A 61 4.14 14.97 -6.97
C GLN A 61 3.76 14.21 -5.70
N ASP A 62 4.06 12.91 -5.63
CA ASP A 62 3.80 12.07 -4.44
C ASP A 62 4.49 12.64 -3.20
N VAL A 63 5.68 13.22 -3.35
CA VAL A 63 6.45 13.87 -2.27
C VAL A 63 5.88 15.25 -1.93
N GLU A 64 5.50 16.05 -2.94
CA GLU A 64 4.96 17.41 -2.72
C GLU A 64 3.64 17.40 -1.96
N GLU A 65 2.78 16.42 -2.22
CA GLU A 65 1.45 16.30 -1.59
C GLU A 65 1.50 15.82 -0.14
N LEU A 66 2.65 15.29 0.33
CA LEU A 66 2.79 14.81 1.70
C LEU A 66 2.78 15.95 2.72
N ASN A 67 2.08 15.72 3.82
CA ASN A 67 2.19 16.55 5.02
C ASN A 67 3.62 16.52 5.58
N SER A 68 4.04 17.58 6.25
CA SER A 68 5.22 17.54 7.12
C SER A 68 5.04 16.45 8.18
N GLY A 69 6.06 15.62 8.37
CA GLY A 69 6.00 14.41 9.21
C GLY A 69 5.29 13.23 8.57
N GLY A 70 4.77 13.37 7.33
CA GLY A 70 4.14 12.28 6.59
C GLY A 70 5.12 11.19 6.16
N TYR A 71 4.58 10.09 5.65
CA TYR A 71 5.35 8.89 5.30
C TYR A 71 5.33 8.66 3.78
N LEU A 72 6.52 8.42 3.21
CA LEU A 72 6.71 8.02 1.83
C LEU A 72 7.23 6.59 1.79
N LEU A 73 6.40 5.63 1.34
CA LEU A 73 6.86 4.29 1.00
C LEU A 73 7.18 4.25 -0.49
N TYR A 74 8.40 3.85 -0.86
CA TYR A 74 8.79 3.70 -2.25
C TYR A 74 9.60 2.43 -2.51
N ASP A 75 9.66 2.04 -3.79
CA ASP A 75 10.44 0.88 -4.24
C ASP A 75 11.93 1.21 -4.32
N SER A 76 12.69 0.82 -3.29
CA SER A 76 14.12 1.10 -3.18
C SER A 76 15.03 0.16 -3.99
N SER A 77 14.47 -0.67 -4.87
CA SER A 77 15.27 -1.42 -5.86
C SER A 77 16.09 -0.47 -6.76
N TRP A 78 15.64 0.75 -6.89
CA TRP A 78 16.40 1.87 -7.46
C TRP A 78 16.43 3.02 -6.44
N LYS A 79 17.49 3.11 -5.67
CA LYS A 79 17.64 4.14 -4.64
C LYS A 79 17.51 5.55 -5.20
N ARG A 80 16.78 6.39 -4.48
CA ARG A 80 16.61 7.82 -4.76
C ARG A 80 16.84 8.66 -3.51
N ASN A 81 17.33 9.86 -3.71
CA ASN A 81 17.34 10.90 -2.70
C ASN A 81 16.16 11.82 -2.94
N PHE A 82 15.38 12.05 -1.90
CA PHE A 82 14.28 13.01 -1.95
C PHE A 82 14.73 14.34 -1.35
N TYR A 83 14.23 15.45 -1.92
CA TYR A 83 14.65 16.80 -1.56
C TYR A 83 14.04 17.32 -0.24
N ARG A 84 13.05 16.58 0.32
CA ARG A 84 12.39 16.94 1.58
C ARG A 84 13.00 16.15 2.75
N ASP A 85 13.38 16.89 3.79
CA ASP A 85 13.94 16.37 5.04
C ASP A 85 12.91 16.31 6.18
N ASP A 86 11.71 16.84 5.95
CA ASP A 86 10.58 16.88 6.89
C ASP A 86 9.60 15.73 6.73
N ILE A 87 9.94 14.69 5.95
CA ILE A 87 9.13 13.48 5.73
C ILE A 87 9.88 12.23 6.17
N ASN A 88 9.12 11.16 6.47
CA ASN A 88 9.68 9.87 6.83
C ASN A 88 9.69 8.95 5.60
N VAL A 89 10.87 8.57 5.14
CA VAL A 89 11.04 7.71 3.97
C VAL A 89 11.14 6.25 4.39
N ILE A 90 10.27 5.40 3.82
CA ILE A 90 10.24 3.96 4.03
C ILE A 90 10.73 3.27 2.76
N GLU A 91 11.87 2.61 2.85
CA GLU A 91 12.53 1.94 1.74
C GLU A 91 12.22 0.45 1.73
N ILE A 92 11.54 -0.04 0.69
CA ILE A 92 11.30 -1.48 0.50
C ILE A 92 11.70 -1.83 -0.93
N PRO A 93 12.65 -2.76 -1.16
CA PRO A 93 13.11 -3.13 -2.50
C PRO A 93 12.11 -4.09 -3.18
N LEU A 94 10.87 -3.62 -3.39
CA LEU A 94 9.73 -4.44 -3.82
C LEU A 94 9.98 -5.16 -5.15
N THR A 95 10.59 -4.48 -6.11
CA THR A 95 10.91 -5.12 -7.40
C THR A 95 11.95 -6.21 -7.24
N SER A 96 13.03 -5.99 -6.48
CA SER A 96 14.07 -6.99 -6.23
C SER A 96 13.47 -8.20 -5.53
N LEU A 97 12.69 -8.03 -4.49
CA LEU A 97 12.01 -9.10 -3.76
C LEU A 97 11.09 -9.94 -4.68
N CYS A 98 10.35 -9.28 -5.57
CA CYS A 98 9.51 -9.98 -6.54
C CYS A 98 10.32 -10.71 -7.63
N VAL A 99 11.47 -10.17 -8.04
CA VAL A 99 12.38 -10.83 -9.01
C VAL A 99 12.93 -12.11 -8.42
N GLU A 100 13.35 -12.10 -7.17
CA GLU A 100 13.87 -13.27 -6.45
C GLU A 100 12.80 -14.36 -6.22
N SER A 101 11.56 -13.95 -6.03
CA SER A 101 10.48 -14.84 -5.59
C SER A 101 9.62 -15.41 -6.72
N PHE A 102 9.56 -14.74 -7.89
CA PHE A 102 8.69 -15.11 -9.00
C PHE A 102 9.46 -15.11 -10.33
N THR A 103 9.26 -16.18 -11.10
CA THR A 103 9.94 -16.35 -12.40
C THR A 103 9.30 -15.57 -13.54
N ASN A 104 7.97 -15.42 -13.52
CA ASN A 104 7.21 -14.78 -14.60
C ASN A 104 7.24 -13.25 -14.49
N ALA A 105 7.84 -12.56 -15.45
CA ALA A 105 7.99 -11.11 -15.46
C ALA A 105 6.66 -10.32 -15.44
N LYS A 106 5.62 -10.82 -16.12
CA LYS A 106 4.30 -10.15 -16.10
C LYS A 106 3.63 -10.26 -14.73
N GLN A 107 3.81 -11.38 -14.06
CA GLN A 107 3.27 -11.58 -12.71
C GLN A 107 3.99 -10.73 -11.67
N ARG A 108 5.31 -10.48 -11.82
CA ARG A 108 6.09 -9.65 -10.90
C ARG A 108 5.49 -8.26 -10.71
N ALA A 109 5.05 -7.62 -11.79
CA ALA A 109 4.43 -6.30 -11.72
C ALA A 109 3.12 -6.31 -10.93
N LEU A 110 2.31 -7.38 -11.05
CA LEU A 110 1.07 -7.54 -10.28
C LEU A 110 1.38 -7.85 -8.81
N PHE A 111 2.30 -8.77 -8.56
CA PHE A 111 2.66 -9.18 -7.20
C PHE A 111 3.38 -8.08 -6.41
N LYS A 112 4.10 -7.19 -7.07
CA LYS A 112 4.64 -5.99 -6.42
C LYS A 112 3.53 -5.14 -5.76
N ASN A 113 2.38 -5.02 -6.43
CA ASN A 113 1.23 -4.30 -5.88
C ASN A 113 0.56 -5.04 -4.71
N ILE A 114 0.71 -6.35 -4.60
CA ILE A 114 0.24 -7.12 -3.45
C ILE A 114 1.28 -7.06 -2.32
N ALA A 115 2.56 -7.12 -2.64
CA ALA A 115 3.63 -7.08 -1.66
C ALA A 115 3.62 -5.78 -0.83
N TYR A 116 3.42 -4.60 -1.44
CA TYR A 116 3.33 -3.39 -0.64
C TYR A 116 2.10 -3.37 0.29
N VAL A 117 0.99 -4.02 -0.08
CA VAL A 117 -0.18 -4.16 0.79
C VAL A 117 0.17 -5.01 2.02
N GLY A 118 0.91 -6.10 1.82
CA GLY A 118 1.47 -6.90 2.92
C GLY A 118 2.40 -6.08 3.84
N ALA A 119 3.24 -5.23 3.27
CA ALA A 119 4.07 -4.32 4.05
C ALA A 119 3.25 -3.31 4.86
N LEU A 120 2.21 -2.71 4.25
CA LEU A 120 1.31 -1.76 4.92
C LEU A 120 0.56 -2.40 6.10
N SER A 121 0.21 -3.68 6.02
CA SER A 121 -0.48 -4.37 7.11
C SER A 121 0.33 -4.32 8.41
N VAL A 122 1.65 -4.48 8.34
CA VAL A 122 2.55 -4.41 9.49
C VAL A 122 2.84 -2.96 9.89
N LEU A 123 3.16 -2.10 8.92
CA LEU A 123 3.49 -0.70 9.18
C LEU A 123 2.35 0.06 9.87
N LEU A 124 1.10 -0.31 9.59
CA LEU A 124 -0.11 0.34 10.12
C LEU A 124 -0.80 -0.48 11.23
N ASP A 125 -0.17 -1.55 11.70
CA ASP A 125 -0.68 -2.43 12.78
C ASP A 125 -2.08 -2.99 12.47
N MET A 126 -2.27 -3.50 11.25
CA MET A 126 -3.53 -4.07 10.81
C MET A 126 -3.58 -5.58 11.03
N GLU A 127 -4.80 -6.12 11.18
CA GLU A 127 -5.04 -7.56 11.29
C GLU A 127 -4.71 -8.26 9.96
N TYR A 128 -3.63 -9.04 9.94
CA TYR A 128 -3.14 -9.67 8.73
C TYR A 128 -4.10 -10.74 8.17
N GLU A 129 -4.81 -11.44 9.04
CA GLU A 129 -5.78 -12.48 8.70
C GLU A 129 -6.86 -11.97 7.75
N ILE A 130 -7.25 -10.69 7.86
CA ILE A 130 -8.22 -10.06 6.97
C ILE A 130 -7.72 -10.07 5.51
N PHE A 131 -6.44 -9.87 5.30
CA PHE A 131 -5.86 -9.89 3.96
C PHE A 131 -5.82 -11.31 3.38
N GLU A 132 -5.55 -12.33 4.19
CA GLU A 132 -5.60 -13.74 3.79
C GLU A 132 -7.01 -14.16 3.37
N GLU A 133 -8.02 -13.76 4.15
CA GLU A 133 -9.43 -13.98 3.82
C GLU A 133 -9.82 -13.28 2.51
N LEU A 134 -9.44 -12.02 2.34
CA LEU A 134 -9.72 -11.25 1.13
C LEU A 134 -9.09 -11.87 -0.12
N VAL A 135 -7.87 -12.39 -0.05
CA VAL A 135 -7.24 -13.13 -1.15
C VAL A 135 -8.03 -14.41 -1.45
N SER A 136 -8.37 -15.19 -0.42
CA SER A 136 -9.10 -16.44 -0.57
C SER A 136 -10.47 -16.24 -1.22
N GLU A 137 -11.19 -15.21 -0.81
CA GLU A 137 -12.49 -14.83 -1.39
C GLU A 137 -12.36 -14.32 -2.83
N GLN A 138 -11.41 -13.44 -3.08
CA GLN A 138 -11.21 -12.85 -4.40
C GLN A 138 -10.87 -13.89 -5.46
N PHE A 139 -10.16 -14.94 -5.07
CA PHE A 139 -9.72 -16.01 -5.96
C PHE A 139 -10.43 -17.35 -5.71
N ALA A 140 -11.60 -17.34 -5.06
CA ALA A 140 -12.38 -18.56 -4.76
C ALA A 140 -12.67 -19.41 -6.01
N SER A 141 -12.94 -18.77 -7.16
CA SER A 141 -13.16 -19.43 -8.46
C SER A 141 -11.86 -19.81 -9.21
N LYS A 142 -10.70 -19.32 -8.75
CA LYS A 142 -9.38 -19.53 -9.36
C LYS A 142 -8.35 -19.89 -8.29
N LYS A 143 -8.56 -21.02 -7.62
CA LYS A 143 -7.79 -21.46 -6.45
C LYS A 143 -6.27 -21.48 -6.65
N ASN A 144 -5.81 -21.73 -7.88
CA ASN A 144 -4.39 -21.69 -8.23
C ASN A 144 -3.75 -20.30 -8.10
N LEU A 145 -4.54 -19.23 -7.97
CA LEU A 145 -4.04 -17.87 -7.74
C LEU A 145 -3.96 -17.50 -6.25
N ILE A 146 -4.56 -18.27 -5.35
CA ILE A 146 -4.56 -17.97 -3.91
C ILE A 146 -3.13 -18.00 -3.37
N GLU A 147 -2.43 -19.11 -3.51
CA GLU A 147 -1.09 -19.30 -2.97
C GLU A 147 -0.06 -18.25 -3.48
N PRO A 148 0.03 -17.95 -4.80
CA PRO A 148 0.95 -16.91 -5.28
C PRO A 148 0.64 -15.52 -4.72
N ASN A 149 -0.64 -15.17 -4.51
CA ASN A 149 -1.01 -13.88 -3.93
C ASN A 149 -0.71 -13.82 -2.43
N LEU A 150 -0.94 -14.90 -1.68
CA LEU A 150 -0.52 -15.00 -0.28
C LEU A 150 1.00 -14.92 -0.16
N LYS A 151 1.74 -15.58 -1.03
CA LYS A 151 3.20 -15.45 -1.09
C LYS A 151 3.63 -14.01 -1.33
N ALA A 152 2.97 -13.29 -2.23
CA ALA A 152 3.27 -11.89 -2.50
C ALA A 152 2.99 -10.99 -1.29
N LEU A 153 1.88 -11.19 -0.58
CA LEU A 153 1.59 -10.50 0.69
C LEU A 153 2.69 -10.74 1.71
N ASN A 154 3.08 -12.03 1.89
CA ASN A 154 4.10 -12.41 2.87
C ASN A 154 5.46 -11.78 2.57
N ILE A 155 5.86 -11.67 1.31
CA ILE A 155 7.12 -11.04 0.93
C ILE A 155 7.23 -9.61 1.48
N GLY A 156 6.20 -8.79 1.31
CA GLY A 156 6.19 -7.43 1.83
C GLY A 156 6.10 -7.37 3.36
N ARG A 157 5.23 -8.20 3.94
CA ARG A 157 5.07 -8.34 5.38
C ARG A 157 6.37 -8.75 6.06
N ASP A 158 6.98 -9.83 5.60
CA ASP A 158 8.19 -10.39 6.22
C ASP A 158 9.39 -9.45 6.07
N TYR A 159 9.46 -8.69 4.97
CA TYR A 159 10.49 -7.68 4.82
C TYR A 159 10.40 -6.61 5.92
N VAL A 160 9.21 -6.09 6.20
CA VAL A 160 9.00 -5.11 7.28
C VAL A 160 9.34 -5.71 8.62
N LEU A 161 8.79 -6.90 8.94
CA LEU A 161 9.03 -7.58 10.22
C LEU A 161 10.54 -7.80 10.51
N ASN A 162 11.34 -8.05 9.48
CA ASN A 162 12.75 -8.38 9.65
C ASN A 162 13.71 -7.19 9.50
N ASN A 163 13.30 -6.09 8.86
CA ASN A 163 14.22 -5.05 8.43
C ASN A 163 13.85 -3.62 8.85
N LEU A 164 12.61 -3.37 9.21
CA LEU A 164 12.12 -2.00 9.46
C LEU A 164 11.49 -1.87 10.85
N PRO A 165 11.51 -0.66 11.43
CA PRO A 165 10.71 -0.39 12.63
C PRO A 165 9.22 -0.40 12.28
N TYR A 166 8.42 -1.01 13.16
CA TYR A 166 6.95 -1.05 13.06
C TYR A 166 6.31 -1.10 14.46
N PRO A 167 5.05 -0.67 14.60
CA PRO A 167 4.31 0.11 13.62
C PRO A 167 4.94 1.50 13.41
N ILE A 168 4.56 2.20 12.33
CA ILE A 168 4.91 3.61 12.15
C ILE A 168 4.00 4.49 13.03
N GLY A 169 4.19 5.81 13.03
CA GLY A 169 3.37 6.73 13.84
C GLY A 169 1.88 6.83 13.42
N LEU A 170 1.45 6.04 12.44
CA LEU A 170 0.06 5.88 12.01
C LEU A 170 -0.36 4.43 12.25
N THR A 171 -1.49 4.22 12.95
CA THR A 171 -2.05 2.88 13.21
C THR A 171 -3.53 2.85 12.85
N LEU A 172 -4.00 1.67 12.47
CA LEU A 172 -5.40 1.42 12.16
C LEU A 172 -5.96 0.36 13.11
N GLU A 173 -6.68 0.81 14.11
CA GLU A 173 -7.30 -0.07 15.10
C GLU A 173 -8.73 -0.42 14.70
N ARG A 174 -9.13 -1.67 14.92
CA ARG A 174 -10.50 -2.14 14.71
C ARG A 174 -11.49 -1.29 15.50
N MET A 175 -12.55 -0.84 14.82
CA MET A 175 -13.59 -0.01 15.42
C MET A 175 -14.87 -0.79 15.74
N ASP A 176 -15.19 -1.84 14.97
CA ASP A 176 -16.30 -2.74 15.27
C ASP A 176 -15.86 -3.76 16.33
N LYS A 177 -16.30 -3.56 17.54
CA LYS A 177 -16.16 -4.53 18.64
C LYS A 177 -17.40 -5.42 18.64
N ASN A 178 -17.46 -6.40 17.76
CA ASN A 178 -18.44 -7.49 17.80
C ASN A 178 -17.83 -8.74 18.43
#